data_ba5d9e51730a156cc1b0e0ea9b3e7557
#
_entry.id   ba5d9e51730a156cc1b0e0ea9b3e7557
#
_cell.length_a   1.000
_cell.length_b   1.000
_cell.length_c   1.000
_cell.angle_alpha   90.00
_cell.angle_beta   90.00
_cell.angle_gamma   90.00
#
_symmetry.space_group_name_H-M   'P 1'
#
loop_
_entity.id
_entity.type
_entity.pdbx_description
1 polymer ?
#
loop_
_entity_poly.entity_id
_entity_poly.type
_entity_poly.pdbx_seq_one_letter_code
_entity_poly.pdbx_strand_id
1 'polypeptide(L)'
;MIRPEAHRMPHLQTTTATGSMYRIVVIVLFAAAALLATINLPYAPRTWFDEGSHLHVPETLVRYGKYADISATPDGGVEFRYHGPTIGIGPTIMLPVAAVYQAFGIGLTQARIVIVIYFALALVAGYTLAQRLYGGWPALIALALLLASRTVNYEGLIEYGRQVLGEAPGVAFVFLGMLAWLAALKTAAEPSARRTHLIWSVLAGLGFGMALVTKNQFVLIVPLALLLTALLDWRYYRAGSWALRLVPLVVSVACFGVWTLTQFALLGPGTFFENIQQTRQAAGGAIFVFNVRSMLRAGYYLLRPDLYGGLIIPALAYTIWRARSRTVQGLSDALLALMIGLWLAWFVGASLGWPRYAFPAVALSALTVARLAFDTVAWLRRLLPVAATVAVVYLIAIIALPLALTARVVFTPDDSAQRFAAYLNATVPETAIIATWEPELGVLTDHNYRYPPQPTLDQAVRSTWLGGAPVQYDWYAERPTYVVVGSFGSYTGVYNTPELERHYIQVAQIGTYALFMHR
;
A
#
# COMPACT_ATOMS: atom_id res chain seq x y z
N MET A 1 -45.85 2.16 19.39
CA MET A 1 -45.33 3.08 18.36
C MET A 1 -44.77 4.30 19.06
N ILE A 2 -43.47 4.33 19.31
CA ILE A 2 -42.78 5.50 19.87
C ILE A 2 -42.04 6.14 18.68
N ARG A 3 -42.45 7.36 18.30
CA ARG A 3 -41.71 8.15 17.30
C ARG A 3 -40.35 8.53 17.90
N PRO A 4 -39.22 8.30 17.22
CA PRO A 4 -37.96 8.84 17.67
C PRO A 4 -37.94 10.34 17.38
N GLU A 5 -37.86 11.15 18.41
CA GLU A 5 -37.50 12.56 18.30
C GLU A 5 -36.13 12.67 17.64
N ALA A 6 -36.12 13.26 16.47
CA ALA A 6 -34.91 13.62 15.76
C ALA A 6 -34.20 14.73 16.57
N HIS A 7 -33.24 14.37 17.39
CA HIS A 7 -32.25 15.32 17.91
C HIS A 7 -31.52 15.95 16.72
N ARG A 8 -32.03 17.07 16.24
CA ARG A 8 -31.29 17.99 15.39
C ARG A 8 -30.06 18.44 16.19
N MET A 9 -28.90 17.91 15.84
CA MET A 9 -27.66 18.52 16.31
C MET A 9 -27.68 20.00 15.87
N PRO A 10 -27.33 20.94 16.75
CA PRO A 10 -27.23 22.33 16.36
C PRO A 10 -26.15 22.43 15.28
N HIS A 11 -26.54 22.80 14.07
CA HIS A 11 -25.60 23.26 13.06
C HIS A 11 -24.86 24.46 13.67
N LEU A 12 -23.63 24.25 14.09
CA LEU A 12 -22.69 25.32 14.38
C LEU A 12 -22.60 26.14 13.08
N GLN A 13 -23.33 27.25 13.03
CA GLN A 13 -23.14 28.28 12.01
C GLN A 13 -21.68 28.75 12.18
N THR A 14 -20.81 28.23 11.32
CA THR A 14 -19.44 28.72 11.21
C THR A 14 -19.53 30.17 10.77
N THR A 15 -19.07 31.08 11.62
CA THR A 15 -18.89 32.47 11.22
C THR A 15 -18.05 32.52 9.93
N THR A 16 -18.32 33.46 9.04
CA THR A 16 -17.66 33.58 7.72
C THR A 16 -16.14 33.53 7.79
N ALA A 17 -15.52 34.07 8.84
CA ALA A 17 -14.07 34.06 9.08
C ALA A 17 -13.51 32.63 9.37
N THR A 18 -14.21 31.80 10.15
CA THR A 18 -13.81 30.40 10.41
C THR A 18 -13.92 29.53 9.17
N GLY A 19 -14.87 29.83 8.29
CA GLY A 19 -15.03 29.14 7.00
C GLY A 19 -13.89 29.44 6.02
N SER A 20 -13.39 30.67 6.00
CA SER A 20 -12.27 31.07 5.15
C SER A 20 -10.95 30.40 5.59
N MET A 21 -10.62 30.46 6.88
CA MET A 21 -9.41 29.83 7.44
C MET A 21 -9.40 28.31 7.19
N TYR A 22 -10.53 27.63 7.38
CA TYR A 22 -10.65 26.20 7.10
C TYR A 22 -10.30 25.86 5.64
N ARG A 23 -10.87 26.64 4.68
CA ARG A 23 -10.59 26.43 3.24
C ARG A 23 -9.12 26.65 2.91
N ILE A 24 -8.49 27.70 3.47
CA ILE A 24 -7.07 27.99 3.27
C ILE A 24 -6.23 26.81 3.74
N VAL A 25 -6.47 26.28 4.94
CA VAL A 25 -5.70 25.15 5.48
C VAL A 25 -5.87 23.89 4.63
N VAL A 26 -7.08 23.59 4.15
CA VAL A 26 -7.33 22.48 3.21
C VAL A 26 -6.50 22.65 1.93
N ILE A 27 -6.54 23.84 1.32
CA ILE A 27 -5.77 24.14 0.09
C ILE A 27 -4.27 23.99 0.35
N VAL A 28 -3.76 24.51 1.46
CA VAL A 28 -2.34 24.42 1.82
C VAL A 28 -1.91 22.95 1.99
N LEU A 29 -2.72 22.11 2.65
CA LEU A 29 -2.39 20.69 2.82
C LEU A 29 -2.38 19.93 1.49
N PHE A 30 -3.35 20.18 0.60
CA PHE A 30 -3.37 19.56 -0.72
C PHE A 30 -2.20 20.07 -1.60
N ALA A 31 -1.87 21.35 -1.54
CA ALA A 31 -0.73 21.93 -2.25
C ALA A 31 0.60 21.35 -1.74
N ALA A 32 0.77 21.24 -0.44
CA ALA A 32 1.94 20.61 0.18
C ALA A 32 2.04 19.12 -0.22
N ALA A 33 0.91 18.39 -0.24
CA ALA A 33 0.85 17.02 -0.68
C ALA A 33 1.25 16.87 -2.17
N ALA A 34 0.73 17.73 -3.04
CA ALA A 34 1.09 17.74 -4.46
C ALA A 34 2.57 18.05 -4.68
N LEU A 35 3.12 19.04 -3.97
CA LEU A 35 4.54 19.37 -4.01
C LEU A 35 5.40 18.18 -3.56
N LEU A 36 5.09 17.59 -2.40
CA LEU A 36 5.84 16.46 -1.87
C LEU A 36 5.67 15.18 -2.72
N ALA A 37 4.57 15.03 -3.45
CA ALA A 37 4.35 13.90 -4.34
C ALA A 37 5.10 14.00 -5.67
N THR A 38 5.44 15.20 -6.15
CA THR A 38 5.96 15.41 -7.51
C THR A 38 7.43 15.83 -7.56
N ILE A 39 7.91 16.56 -6.55
CA ILE A 39 9.30 17.05 -6.55
C ILE A 39 10.29 15.88 -6.45
N ASN A 40 11.36 15.88 -7.25
CA ASN A 40 12.36 14.81 -7.29
C ASN A 40 11.77 13.39 -7.49
N LEU A 41 10.63 13.29 -8.17
CA LEU A 41 9.89 12.02 -8.32
C LEU A 41 10.76 10.86 -8.85
N PRO A 42 11.70 11.04 -9.81
CA PRO A 42 12.56 9.95 -10.29
C PRO A 42 13.58 9.44 -9.26
N TYR A 43 13.91 10.25 -8.24
CA TYR A 43 15.06 10.03 -7.36
C TYR A 43 14.69 9.80 -5.89
N ALA A 44 13.47 10.15 -5.48
CA ALA A 44 13.03 10.07 -4.09
C ALA A 44 11.61 9.48 -3.95
N PRO A 45 11.40 8.45 -3.12
CA PRO A 45 12.44 7.63 -2.51
C PRO A 45 13.30 6.92 -3.56
N ARG A 46 14.53 6.47 -3.17
CA ARG A 46 15.34 5.65 -4.07
C ARG A 46 14.55 4.43 -4.51
N THR A 47 14.61 4.09 -5.81
CA THR A 47 14.04 2.83 -6.29
C THR A 47 14.78 1.64 -5.70
N TRP A 48 14.09 0.52 -5.51
CA TRP A 48 14.61 -0.64 -4.82
C TRP A 48 13.90 -1.92 -5.30
N PHE A 49 14.30 -3.07 -4.77
CA PHE A 49 13.91 -4.41 -5.18
C PHE A 49 12.41 -4.57 -5.53
N ASP A 50 11.49 -4.24 -4.59
CA ASP A 50 10.06 -4.45 -4.84
C ASP A 50 9.54 -3.57 -5.98
N GLU A 51 9.92 -2.29 -6.01
CA GLU A 51 9.51 -1.40 -7.08
C GLU A 51 10.06 -1.86 -8.42
N GLY A 52 11.35 -2.23 -8.48
CA GLY A 52 12.00 -2.75 -9.69
C GLY A 52 11.32 -4.01 -10.21
N SER A 53 11.08 -5.00 -9.35
CA SER A 53 10.36 -6.23 -9.71
C SER A 53 8.96 -5.97 -10.25
N HIS A 54 8.24 -5.00 -9.67
CA HIS A 54 6.92 -4.62 -10.19
C HIS A 54 6.99 -3.95 -11.56
N LEU A 55 8.05 -3.19 -11.85
CA LEU A 55 8.21 -2.47 -13.12
C LEU A 55 8.50 -3.40 -14.30
N HIS A 56 9.06 -4.59 -14.07
CA HIS A 56 9.27 -5.59 -15.13
C HIS A 56 7.96 -6.03 -15.80
N VAL A 57 6.87 -6.15 -15.04
CA VAL A 57 5.58 -6.64 -15.59
C VAL A 57 5.02 -5.72 -16.67
N PRO A 58 4.83 -4.41 -16.45
CA PRO A 58 4.35 -3.51 -17.48
C PRO A 58 5.35 -3.35 -18.63
N GLU A 59 6.66 -3.43 -18.37
CA GLU A 59 7.70 -3.42 -19.40
C GLU A 59 7.59 -4.64 -20.30
N THR A 60 7.54 -5.85 -19.71
CA THR A 60 7.41 -7.12 -20.43
C THR A 60 6.10 -7.18 -21.22
N LEU A 61 5.04 -6.60 -20.68
CA LEU A 61 3.76 -6.51 -21.38
C LEU A 61 3.88 -5.61 -22.63
N VAL A 62 4.58 -4.50 -22.55
CA VAL A 62 4.77 -3.57 -23.69
C VAL A 62 5.76 -4.13 -24.72
N ARG A 63 6.89 -4.70 -24.27
CA ARG A 63 7.94 -5.20 -25.19
C ARG A 63 7.57 -6.53 -25.85
N TYR A 64 6.91 -7.44 -25.10
CA TYR A 64 6.71 -8.85 -25.51
C TYR A 64 5.24 -9.30 -25.52
N GLY A 65 4.30 -8.47 -25.10
CA GLY A 65 2.89 -8.85 -24.97
C GLY A 65 2.63 -9.88 -23.87
N LYS A 66 3.54 -10.01 -22.87
CA LYS A 66 3.46 -11.01 -21.80
C LYS A 66 3.28 -10.32 -20.45
N TYR A 67 2.25 -10.74 -19.69
CA TYR A 67 2.06 -10.29 -18.31
C TYR A 67 2.91 -11.17 -17.37
N ALA A 68 4.20 -10.89 -17.33
CA ALA A 68 5.21 -11.72 -16.65
C ALA A 68 6.36 -10.87 -16.12
N ASP A 69 7.09 -11.40 -15.16
CA ASP A 69 8.43 -10.96 -14.82
C ASP A 69 9.45 -11.53 -15.82
N ILE A 70 10.65 -10.97 -15.88
CA ILE A 70 11.65 -11.27 -16.92
C ILE A 70 13.01 -11.60 -16.27
N SER A 71 13.74 -12.56 -16.85
CA SER A 71 15.14 -12.82 -16.53
C SER A 71 15.89 -13.26 -17.79
N ALA A 72 17.16 -12.93 -17.92
CA ALA A 72 17.98 -13.48 -19.00
C ALA A 72 18.24 -14.98 -18.78
N THR A 73 18.33 -15.73 -19.88
CA THR A 73 18.84 -17.11 -19.88
C THR A 73 20.37 -17.12 -20.08
N PRO A 74 21.09 -18.19 -19.72
CA PRO A 74 22.55 -18.24 -19.88
C PRO A 74 23.04 -18.08 -21.33
N ASP A 75 22.21 -18.42 -22.31
CA ASP A 75 22.49 -18.29 -23.74
C ASP A 75 22.11 -16.91 -24.32
N GLY A 76 21.71 -15.95 -23.47
CA GLY A 76 21.31 -14.61 -23.88
C GLY A 76 19.85 -14.47 -24.30
N GLY A 77 19.05 -15.53 -24.17
CA GLY A 77 17.61 -15.49 -24.37
C GLY A 77 16.84 -14.87 -23.20
N VAL A 78 15.52 -14.95 -23.26
CA VAL A 78 14.60 -14.39 -22.27
C VAL A 78 13.75 -15.47 -21.63
N GLU A 79 13.71 -15.54 -20.31
CA GLU A 79 12.82 -16.35 -19.50
C GLU A 79 11.69 -15.50 -18.95
N PHE A 80 10.45 -15.90 -19.20
CA PHE A 80 9.25 -15.26 -18.63
C PHE A 80 8.81 -15.99 -17.36
N ARG A 81 8.65 -15.24 -16.25
CA ARG A 81 8.27 -15.76 -14.93
C ARG A 81 6.92 -15.20 -14.54
N TYR A 82 5.94 -16.08 -14.37
CA TYR A 82 4.53 -15.69 -14.18
C TYR A 82 4.09 -15.67 -12.71
N HIS A 83 4.84 -16.28 -11.80
CA HIS A 83 4.44 -16.41 -10.41
C HIS A 83 4.40 -15.05 -9.67
N GLY A 84 5.50 -14.27 -9.71
CA GLY A 84 5.60 -12.97 -9.04
C GLY A 84 4.46 -12.01 -9.40
N PRO A 85 4.18 -11.76 -10.70
CA PRO A 85 3.04 -10.95 -11.14
C PRO A 85 1.67 -11.44 -10.66
N THR A 86 1.50 -12.75 -10.51
CA THR A 86 0.23 -13.35 -10.10
C THR A 86 -0.11 -13.06 -8.63
N ILE A 87 0.91 -13.01 -7.76
CA ILE A 87 0.72 -12.86 -6.30
C ILE A 87 1.11 -11.49 -5.76
N GLY A 88 1.84 -10.70 -6.51
CA GLY A 88 2.36 -9.39 -6.06
C GLY A 88 1.33 -8.28 -6.18
N ILE A 89 1.52 -7.43 -7.17
CA ILE A 89 0.65 -6.31 -7.50
C ILE A 89 -0.16 -6.63 -8.76
N GLY A 90 -1.46 -6.33 -8.71
CA GLY A 90 -2.40 -6.73 -9.74
C GLY A 90 -2.58 -5.72 -10.89
N PRO A 91 -3.54 -6.04 -11.79
CA PRO A 91 -3.74 -5.33 -13.06
C PRO A 91 -4.18 -3.87 -12.89
N THR A 92 -4.75 -3.50 -11.76
CA THR A 92 -5.16 -2.12 -11.47
C THR A 92 -3.99 -1.13 -11.47
N ILE A 93 -2.75 -1.62 -11.33
CA ILE A 93 -1.53 -0.83 -11.40
C ILE A 93 -0.78 -1.16 -12.69
N MET A 94 -0.57 -2.45 -12.96
CA MET A 94 0.28 -2.88 -14.06
C MET A 94 -0.26 -2.43 -15.43
N LEU A 95 -1.58 -2.51 -15.65
CA LEU A 95 -2.16 -2.09 -16.93
C LEU A 95 -2.11 -0.58 -17.15
N PRO A 96 -2.44 0.31 -16.19
CA PRO A 96 -2.21 1.74 -16.35
C PRO A 96 -0.75 2.12 -16.56
N VAL A 97 0.20 1.47 -15.86
CA VAL A 97 1.64 1.71 -16.07
C VAL A 97 2.05 1.27 -17.47
N ALA A 98 1.62 0.09 -17.94
CA ALA A 98 1.89 -0.38 -19.30
C ALA A 98 1.31 0.56 -20.37
N ALA A 99 0.09 1.09 -20.15
CA ALA A 99 -0.50 2.07 -21.05
C ALA A 99 0.32 3.37 -21.13
N VAL A 100 0.82 3.85 -19.99
CA VAL A 100 1.70 5.03 -19.94
C VAL A 100 3.05 4.72 -20.62
N TYR A 101 3.61 3.52 -20.41
CA TYR A 101 4.83 3.08 -21.08
C TYR A 101 4.66 3.04 -22.60
N GLN A 102 3.55 2.54 -23.09
CA GLN A 102 3.26 2.50 -24.53
C GLN A 102 3.10 3.88 -25.14
N ALA A 103 2.54 4.84 -24.39
CA ALA A 103 2.29 6.19 -24.88
C ALA A 103 3.51 7.14 -24.77
N PHE A 104 4.33 6.99 -23.72
CA PHE A 104 5.39 7.94 -23.36
C PHE A 104 6.78 7.32 -23.21
N GLY A 105 6.93 6.03 -23.52
CA GLY A 105 8.17 5.28 -23.34
C GLY A 105 8.32 4.69 -21.94
N ILE A 106 9.17 3.64 -21.87
CA ILE A 106 9.47 2.93 -20.61
C ILE A 106 10.38 3.81 -19.75
N GLY A 107 10.02 3.95 -18.47
CA GLY A 107 10.83 4.71 -17.53
C GLY A 107 10.19 4.85 -16.15
N LEU A 108 11.03 5.02 -15.14
CA LEU A 108 10.61 5.11 -13.74
C LEU A 108 9.64 6.28 -13.47
N THR A 109 9.89 7.44 -14.07
CA THR A 109 9.04 8.63 -13.91
C THR A 109 7.63 8.39 -14.43
N GLN A 110 7.51 7.78 -15.60
CA GLN A 110 6.24 7.45 -16.25
C GLN A 110 5.40 6.53 -15.36
N ALA A 111 6.02 5.50 -14.79
CA ALA A 111 5.35 4.58 -13.87
C ALA A 111 4.92 5.28 -12.57
N ARG A 112 5.80 6.06 -11.97
CA ARG A 112 5.55 6.77 -10.71
C ARG A 112 4.43 7.81 -10.82
N ILE A 113 4.27 8.47 -11.98
CA ILE A 113 3.14 9.40 -12.23
C ILE A 113 1.79 8.68 -12.06
N VAL A 114 1.66 7.43 -12.49
CA VAL A 114 0.43 6.64 -12.29
C VAL A 114 0.13 6.49 -10.79
N ILE A 115 1.16 6.25 -9.99
CA ILE A 115 0.98 6.09 -8.53
C ILE A 115 0.66 7.42 -7.85
N VAL A 116 1.23 8.53 -8.33
CA VAL A 116 0.88 9.89 -7.85
C VAL A 116 -0.59 10.20 -8.10
N ILE A 117 -1.18 9.74 -9.21
CA ILE A 117 -2.62 9.87 -9.47
C ILE A 117 -3.42 9.07 -8.43
N TYR A 118 -3.03 7.84 -8.11
CA TYR A 118 -3.68 7.05 -7.05
C TYR A 118 -3.50 7.67 -5.66
N PHE A 119 -2.35 8.26 -5.38
CA PHE A 119 -2.12 9.01 -4.15
C PHE A 119 -3.07 10.20 -4.02
N ALA A 120 -3.20 11.00 -5.07
CA ALA A 120 -4.16 12.12 -5.09
C ALA A 120 -5.60 11.62 -4.88
N LEU A 121 -5.97 10.52 -5.53
CA LEU A 121 -7.27 9.89 -5.36
C LEU A 121 -7.48 9.40 -3.91
N ALA A 122 -6.47 8.78 -3.29
CA ALA A 122 -6.51 8.34 -1.89
C ALA A 122 -6.73 9.53 -0.93
N LEU A 123 -6.02 10.64 -1.15
CA LEU A 123 -6.18 11.83 -0.31
C LEU A 123 -7.57 12.46 -0.45
N VAL A 124 -8.05 12.65 -1.68
CA VAL A 124 -9.38 13.24 -1.93
C VAL A 124 -10.47 12.33 -1.38
N ALA A 125 -10.38 11.03 -1.63
CA ALA A 125 -11.36 10.07 -1.14
C ALA A 125 -11.32 9.94 0.39
N GLY A 126 -10.13 9.86 1.00
CA GLY A 126 -9.96 9.76 2.45
C GLY A 126 -10.45 11.02 3.18
N TYR A 127 -10.10 12.22 2.68
CA TYR A 127 -10.62 13.48 3.21
C TYR A 127 -12.15 13.57 3.10
N THR A 128 -12.72 13.24 1.93
CA THR A 128 -14.17 13.26 1.71
C THR A 128 -14.87 12.23 2.60
N LEU A 129 -14.29 11.06 2.79
CA LEU A 129 -14.81 10.03 3.68
C LEU A 129 -14.84 10.53 5.14
N ALA A 130 -13.73 11.09 5.62
CA ALA A 130 -13.64 11.67 6.96
C ALA A 130 -14.66 12.82 7.14
N GLN A 131 -14.84 13.66 6.12
CA GLN A 131 -15.80 14.76 6.15
C GLN A 131 -17.24 14.26 6.25
N ARG A 132 -17.58 13.19 5.51
CA ARG A 132 -18.94 12.59 5.56
C ARG A 132 -19.21 11.86 6.87
N LEU A 133 -18.19 11.26 7.48
CA LEU A 133 -18.29 10.52 8.74
C LEU A 133 -18.30 11.46 9.96
N TYR A 134 -17.46 12.49 9.98
CA TYR A 134 -17.11 13.20 11.20
C TYR A 134 -17.19 14.72 11.11
N GLY A 135 -17.44 15.27 9.91
CA GLY A 135 -17.49 16.71 9.67
C GLY A 135 -16.12 17.34 9.36
N GLY A 136 -16.11 18.66 9.15
CA GLY A 136 -14.98 19.36 8.55
C GLY A 136 -13.67 19.32 9.37
N TRP A 137 -13.70 19.70 10.64
CA TRP A 137 -12.47 19.77 11.46
C TRP A 137 -11.83 18.40 11.70
N PRO A 138 -12.55 17.32 12.06
CA PRO A 138 -11.97 15.99 12.09
C PRO A 138 -11.42 15.53 10.73
N ALA A 139 -12.06 15.91 9.62
CA ALA A 139 -11.57 15.60 8.28
C ALA A 139 -10.24 16.29 7.97
N LEU A 140 -10.06 17.52 8.41
CA LEU A 140 -8.79 18.26 8.27
C LEU A 140 -7.66 17.56 9.05
N ILE A 141 -7.95 17.15 10.28
CA ILE A 141 -6.98 16.41 11.11
C ILE A 141 -6.67 15.06 10.43
N ALA A 142 -7.68 14.36 9.90
CA ALA A 142 -7.48 13.09 9.19
C ALA A 142 -6.60 13.26 7.95
N LEU A 143 -6.82 14.32 7.15
CA LEU A 143 -5.97 14.64 6.00
C LEU A 143 -4.51 14.88 6.44
N ALA A 144 -4.30 15.66 7.49
CA ALA A 144 -2.96 15.92 8.02
C ALA A 144 -2.28 14.63 8.55
N LEU A 145 -3.03 13.77 9.23
CA LEU A 145 -2.53 12.47 9.71
C LEU A 145 -2.24 11.51 8.54
N LEU A 146 -3.06 11.46 7.50
CA LEU A 146 -2.78 10.68 6.29
C LEU A 146 -1.44 11.07 5.68
N LEU A 147 -1.16 12.36 5.59
CA LEU A 147 0.13 12.88 5.11
C LEU A 147 1.29 12.57 6.07
N ALA A 148 1.00 12.51 7.38
CA ALA A 148 1.95 12.23 8.45
C ALA A 148 2.01 10.73 8.84
N SER A 149 1.63 9.81 7.95
CA SER A 149 1.53 8.37 8.25
C SER A 149 2.87 7.63 8.29
N ARG A 150 3.97 8.34 8.19
CA ARG A 150 5.34 7.79 8.27
C ARG A 150 5.82 7.70 9.73
N THR A 151 6.81 6.82 9.97
CA THR A 151 7.63 6.82 11.20
C THR A 151 9.07 7.23 10.87
N VAL A 152 9.94 7.31 11.87
CA VAL A 152 11.37 7.60 11.65
C VAL A 152 12.01 6.59 10.69
N ASN A 153 11.64 5.32 10.78
CA ASN A 153 12.30 4.23 10.05
C ASN A 153 11.47 3.66 8.91
N TYR A 154 10.18 4.02 8.79
CA TYR A 154 9.27 3.39 7.82
C TYR A 154 8.45 4.43 7.08
N GLU A 155 8.26 4.17 5.81
CA GLU A 155 7.54 5.00 4.86
C GLU A 155 6.07 5.20 5.21
N GLY A 156 5.49 6.29 4.75
CA GLY A 156 4.09 6.64 4.87
C GLY A 156 3.40 6.81 3.52
N LEU A 157 2.21 7.40 3.54
CA LEU A 157 1.37 7.52 2.34
C LEU A 157 2.05 8.32 1.22
N ILE A 158 2.82 9.36 1.55
CA ILE A 158 3.50 10.17 0.52
C ILE A 158 4.55 9.33 -0.20
N GLU A 159 5.40 8.60 0.54
CA GLU A 159 6.44 7.78 -0.06
C GLU A 159 5.83 6.60 -0.84
N TYR A 160 4.82 5.90 -0.29
CA TYR A 160 4.09 4.85 -1.03
C TYR A 160 3.31 5.39 -2.23
N GLY A 161 2.91 6.66 -2.19
CA GLY A 161 2.28 7.36 -3.29
C GLY A 161 3.25 7.83 -4.39
N ARG A 162 4.55 7.52 -4.26
CA ARG A 162 5.62 7.87 -5.20
C ARG A 162 6.33 6.64 -5.77
N GLN A 163 6.06 5.44 -5.26
CA GLN A 163 6.68 4.19 -5.67
C GLN A 163 5.65 3.26 -6.30
N VAL A 164 6.05 2.45 -7.24
CA VAL A 164 5.15 1.49 -7.91
C VAL A 164 4.85 0.32 -6.97
N LEU A 165 4.04 0.61 -5.96
CA LEU A 165 3.61 -0.29 -4.90
C LEU A 165 2.08 -0.30 -4.78
N GLY A 166 1.52 -1.37 -4.20
CA GLY A 166 0.06 -1.57 -4.11
C GLY A 166 -0.63 -0.85 -2.94
N GLU A 167 0.12 -0.24 -2.03
CA GLU A 167 -0.37 0.34 -0.79
C GLU A 167 -1.30 1.53 -1.04
N ALA A 168 -0.80 2.58 -1.69
CA ALA A 168 -1.56 3.79 -1.95
C ALA A 168 -2.75 3.55 -2.90
N PRO A 169 -2.60 2.81 -4.03
CA PRO A 169 -3.73 2.45 -4.88
C PRO A 169 -4.80 1.63 -4.17
N GLY A 170 -4.41 0.61 -3.40
CA GLY A 170 -5.36 -0.24 -2.66
C GLY A 170 -6.16 0.56 -1.63
N VAL A 171 -5.51 1.46 -0.88
CA VAL A 171 -6.18 2.37 0.06
C VAL A 171 -7.13 3.34 -0.68
N ALA A 172 -6.74 3.86 -1.84
CA ALA A 172 -7.62 4.70 -2.65
C ALA A 172 -8.93 3.98 -3.01
N PHE A 173 -8.84 2.73 -3.46
CA PHE A 173 -10.01 1.93 -3.80
C PHE A 173 -10.86 1.57 -2.57
N VAL A 174 -10.25 1.28 -1.41
CA VAL A 174 -11.00 1.07 -0.15
C VAL A 174 -11.77 2.33 0.24
N PHE A 175 -11.14 3.51 0.19
CA PHE A 175 -11.82 4.77 0.51
C PHE A 175 -12.97 5.06 -0.45
N LEU A 176 -12.79 4.81 -1.76
CA LEU A 176 -13.86 4.95 -2.76
C LEU A 176 -15.00 3.95 -2.50
N GLY A 177 -14.66 2.69 -2.20
CA GLY A 177 -15.63 1.67 -1.82
C GLY A 177 -16.46 2.08 -0.60
N MET A 178 -15.81 2.60 0.44
CA MET A 178 -16.48 3.11 1.65
C MET A 178 -17.35 4.35 1.37
N LEU A 179 -16.90 5.28 0.51
CA LEU A 179 -17.68 6.43 0.11
C LEU A 179 -18.97 6.04 -0.63
N ALA A 180 -18.87 5.10 -1.56
CA ALA A 180 -20.01 4.56 -2.29
C ALA A 180 -20.94 3.78 -1.34
N TRP A 181 -20.39 3.00 -0.41
CA TRP A 181 -21.14 2.28 0.61
C TRP A 181 -21.93 3.23 1.53
N LEU A 182 -21.32 4.35 1.96
CA LEU A 182 -22.02 5.40 2.72
C LEU A 182 -23.13 6.07 1.90
N ALA A 183 -22.92 6.29 0.61
CA ALA A 183 -23.96 6.84 -0.28
C ALA A 183 -25.13 5.86 -0.42
N ALA A 184 -24.84 4.56 -0.58
CA ALA A 184 -25.87 3.53 -0.58
C ALA A 184 -26.62 3.49 0.76
N LEU A 185 -25.93 3.55 1.89
CA LEU A 185 -26.56 3.52 3.21
C LEU A 185 -27.54 4.69 3.41
N LYS A 186 -27.19 5.89 2.93
CA LYS A 186 -28.09 7.06 2.98
C LYS A 186 -29.35 6.91 2.13
N THR A 187 -29.22 6.31 0.96
CA THR A 187 -30.35 6.11 0.03
C THR A 187 -31.23 4.90 0.39
N ALA A 188 -30.79 4.03 1.31
CA ALA A 188 -31.52 2.84 1.72
C ALA A 188 -32.89 3.15 2.37
N ALA A 189 -33.04 4.31 2.99
CA ALA A 189 -34.26 4.75 3.66
C ALA A 189 -35.33 5.34 2.70
N GLU A 190 -34.99 5.61 1.44
CA GLU A 190 -35.86 6.27 0.45
C GLU A 190 -36.41 5.26 -0.55
N PRO A 191 -37.70 4.88 -0.49
CA PRO A 191 -38.31 3.91 -1.43
C PRO A 191 -38.21 4.34 -2.91
N SER A 192 -38.27 5.64 -3.19
CA SER A 192 -38.15 6.23 -4.54
C SER A 192 -36.71 6.11 -5.10
N ALA A 193 -35.71 5.92 -4.25
CA ALA A 193 -34.29 5.89 -4.62
C ALA A 193 -33.74 4.46 -4.84
N ARG A 194 -34.60 3.43 -5.02
CA ARG A 194 -34.17 2.02 -5.14
C ARG A 194 -33.08 1.79 -6.21
N ARG A 195 -33.22 2.41 -7.39
CA ARG A 195 -32.22 2.31 -8.46
C ARG A 195 -30.89 2.97 -8.05
N THR A 196 -30.95 4.16 -7.51
CA THR A 196 -29.76 4.90 -7.02
C THR A 196 -29.05 4.13 -5.91
N HIS A 197 -29.83 3.54 -4.99
CA HIS A 197 -29.30 2.68 -3.92
C HIS A 197 -28.55 1.46 -4.46
N LEU A 198 -29.11 0.76 -5.47
CA LEU A 198 -28.45 -0.38 -6.10
C LEU A 198 -27.15 0.05 -6.83
N ILE A 199 -27.17 1.18 -7.56
CA ILE A 199 -25.99 1.71 -8.25
C ILE A 199 -24.87 1.97 -7.22
N TRP A 200 -25.15 2.64 -6.12
CA TRP A 200 -24.15 2.90 -5.08
C TRP A 200 -23.65 1.63 -4.40
N SER A 201 -24.50 0.61 -4.22
CA SER A 201 -24.09 -0.70 -3.70
C SER A 201 -23.14 -1.43 -4.65
N VAL A 202 -23.39 -1.38 -5.97
CA VAL A 202 -22.49 -1.92 -7.00
C VAL A 202 -21.17 -1.15 -7.04
N LEU A 203 -21.21 0.19 -7.03
CA LEU A 203 -20.00 1.02 -7.00
C LEU A 203 -19.16 0.78 -5.74
N ALA A 204 -19.80 0.53 -4.59
CA ALA A 204 -19.09 0.11 -3.38
C ALA A 204 -18.38 -1.22 -3.60
N GLY A 205 -19.06 -2.22 -4.17
CA GLY A 205 -18.48 -3.51 -4.50
C GLY A 205 -17.35 -3.41 -5.52
N LEU A 206 -17.47 -2.55 -6.53
CA LEU A 206 -16.40 -2.28 -7.50
C LEU A 206 -15.18 -1.64 -6.81
N GLY A 207 -15.37 -0.63 -5.97
CA GLY A 207 -14.29 -0.01 -5.21
C GLY A 207 -13.54 -1.04 -4.35
N PHE A 208 -14.25 -1.83 -3.56
CA PHE A 208 -13.64 -2.90 -2.78
C PHE A 208 -13.01 -3.98 -3.65
N GLY A 209 -13.66 -4.40 -4.75
CA GLY A 209 -13.15 -5.38 -5.69
C GLY A 209 -11.86 -4.94 -6.37
N MET A 210 -11.75 -3.67 -6.76
CA MET A 210 -10.50 -3.11 -7.29
C MET A 210 -9.38 -3.16 -6.25
N ALA A 211 -9.66 -2.95 -4.95
CA ALA A 211 -8.66 -3.15 -3.90
C ALA A 211 -8.18 -4.61 -3.84
N LEU A 212 -9.10 -5.59 -3.96
CA LEU A 212 -8.75 -7.02 -3.96
C LEU A 212 -7.80 -7.39 -5.11
N VAL A 213 -8.05 -6.87 -6.31
CA VAL A 213 -7.20 -7.13 -7.48
C VAL A 213 -5.98 -6.20 -7.56
N THR A 214 -5.85 -5.24 -6.65
CA THR A 214 -4.65 -4.40 -6.53
C THR A 214 -3.55 -5.12 -5.77
N LYS A 215 -3.88 -5.76 -4.66
CA LYS A 215 -2.90 -6.45 -3.80
C LYS A 215 -3.57 -7.54 -2.98
N ASN A 216 -2.96 -8.73 -2.94
CA ASN A 216 -3.56 -9.92 -2.32
C ASN A 216 -3.92 -9.78 -0.84
N GLN A 217 -3.25 -8.91 -0.08
CA GLN A 217 -3.57 -8.68 1.33
C GLN A 217 -5.00 -8.18 1.55
N PHE A 218 -5.56 -7.42 0.59
CA PHE A 218 -6.95 -6.96 0.66
C PHE A 218 -7.96 -8.11 0.57
N VAL A 219 -7.61 -9.21 -0.11
CA VAL A 219 -8.47 -10.40 -0.24
C VAL A 219 -8.75 -11.06 1.12
N LEU A 220 -7.79 -10.97 2.06
CA LEU A 220 -7.94 -11.55 3.39
C LEU A 220 -8.93 -10.76 4.26
N ILE A 221 -8.96 -9.44 4.10
CA ILE A 221 -9.59 -8.54 5.08
C ILE A 221 -10.92 -7.99 4.59
N VAL A 222 -10.96 -7.48 3.36
CA VAL A 222 -12.12 -6.72 2.86
C VAL A 222 -13.38 -7.57 2.78
N PRO A 223 -13.39 -8.78 2.17
CA PRO A 223 -14.58 -9.61 2.13
C PRO A 223 -15.08 -10.01 3.52
N LEU A 224 -14.16 -10.33 4.44
CA LEU A 224 -14.52 -10.69 5.82
C LEU A 224 -15.12 -9.50 6.57
N ALA A 225 -14.55 -8.30 6.42
CA ALA A 225 -15.09 -7.09 7.03
C ALA A 225 -16.49 -6.76 6.49
N LEU A 226 -16.71 -6.89 5.18
CA LEU A 226 -18.03 -6.70 4.55
C LEU A 226 -19.04 -7.72 5.04
N LEU A 227 -18.66 -9.00 5.12
CA LEU A 227 -19.51 -10.08 5.62
C LEU A 227 -19.92 -9.82 7.08
N LEU A 228 -18.97 -9.52 7.96
CA LEU A 228 -19.25 -9.25 9.37
C LEU A 228 -20.10 -7.97 9.53
N THR A 229 -19.85 -6.94 8.72
CA THR A 229 -20.70 -5.73 8.71
C THR A 229 -22.12 -6.05 8.28
N ALA A 230 -22.31 -6.89 7.25
CA ALA A 230 -23.63 -7.33 6.81
C ALA A 230 -24.38 -8.13 7.89
N LEU A 231 -23.68 -9.03 8.60
CA LEU A 231 -24.23 -9.80 9.71
C LEU A 231 -24.62 -8.90 10.89
N LEU A 232 -23.75 -7.93 11.25
CA LEU A 232 -24.05 -6.94 12.29
C LEU A 232 -25.24 -6.07 11.90
N ASP A 233 -25.29 -5.62 10.64
CA ASP A 233 -26.44 -4.84 10.18
C ASP A 233 -27.73 -5.68 10.21
N TRP A 234 -27.70 -6.91 9.73
CA TRP A 234 -28.85 -7.80 9.78
C TRP A 234 -29.35 -8.06 11.19
N ARG A 235 -28.45 -8.36 12.14
CA ARG A 235 -28.80 -8.79 13.49
C ARG A 235 -29.02 -7.65 14.47
N TYR A 236 -28.26 -6.56 14.33
CA TYR A 236 -28.17 -5.52 15.37
C TYR A 236 -28.64 -4.15 14.89
N TYR A 237 -28.07 -3.59 13.82
CA TYR A 237 -28.38 -2.22 13.39
C TYR A 237 -29.68 -2.12 12.61
N ARG A 238 -29.92 -3.04 11.69
CA ARG A 238 -31.10 -3.08 10.80
C ARG A 238 -31.29 -1.78 10.01
N ALA A 239 -30.18 -1.11 9.67
CA ALA A 239 -30.15 0.18 9.00
C ALA A 239 -30.07 0.06 7.48
N GLY A 240 -29.45 -1.03 6.98
CA GLY A 240 -29.25 -1.26 5.54
C GLY A 240 -30.32 -2.18 4.93
N SER A 241 -30.39 -2.13 3.60
CA SER A 241 -31.19 -3.05 2.78
C SER A 241 -30.43 -4.35 2.51
N TRP A 242 -31.12 -5.37 1.96
CA TRP A 242 -30.48 -6.59 1.47
C TRP A 242 -29.46 -6.31 0.37
N ALA A 243 -29.73 -5.34 -0.52
CA ALA A 243 -28.79 -4.94 -1.56
C ALA A 243 -27.48 -4.41 -0.95
N LEU A 244 -27.55 -3.54 0.07
CA LEU A 244 -26.35 -3.03 0.74
C LEU A 244 -25.56 -4.11 1.47
N ARG A 245 -26.21 -5.13 2.01
CA ARG A 245 -25.56 -6.23 2.73
C ARG A 245 -24.83 -7.19 1.80
N LEU A 246 -25.41 -7.51 0.64
CA LEU A 246 -24.93 -8.57 -0.23
C LEU A 246 -24.18 -8.06 -1.47
N VAL A 247 -24.69 -7.01 -2.14
CA VAL A 247 -24.15 -6.56 -3.41
C VAL A 247 -22.69 -6.13 -3.32
N PRO A 248 -22.25 -5.33 -2.32
CA PRO A 248 -20.84 -4.96 -2.21
C PRO A 248 -19.91 -6.17 -2.05
N LEU A 249 -20.32 -7.17 -1.26
CA LEU A 249 -19.55 -8.40 -1.06
C LEU A 249 -19.49 -9.22 -2.35
N VAL A 250 -20.64 -9.49 -2.97
CA VAL A 250 -20.74 -10.31 -4.18
C VAL A 250 -19.94 -9.67 -5.33
N VAL A 251 -20.12 -8.38 -5.56
CA VAL A 251 -19.40 -7.66 -6.63
C VAL A 251 -17.90 -7.63 -6.37
N SER A 252 -17.46 -7.40 -5.12
CA SER A 252 -16.03 -7.40 -4.81
C SER A 252 -15.37 -8.77 -5.05
N VAL A 253 -16.02 -9.85 -4.63
CA VAL A 253 -15.56 -11.22 -4.88
C VAL A 253 -15.61 -11.54 -6.38
N ALA A 254 -16.65 -11.09 -7.10
CA ALA A 254 -16.74 -11.27 -8.55
C ALA A 254 -15.59 -10.58 -9.30
N CYS A 255 -15.18 -9.36 -8.91
CA CYS A 255 -14.00 -8.71 -9.50
C CYS A 255 -12.75 -9.56 -9.35
N PHE A 256 -12.50 -10.11 -8.16
CA PHE A 256 -11.38 -11.02 -7.93
C PHE A 256 -11.51 -12.31 -8.74
N GLY A 257 -12.72 -12.89 -8.82
CA GLY A 257 -13.01 -14.06 -9.63
C GLY A 257 -12.75 -13.82 -11.12
N VAL A 258 -13.19 -12.68 -11.66
CA VAL A 258 -12.92 -12.30 -13.06
C VAL A 258 -11.42 -12.21 -13.32
N TRP A 259 -10.65 -11.59 -12.42
CA TRP A 259 -9.19 -11.54 -12.55
C TRP A 259 -8.55 -12.93 -12.52
N THR A 260 -8.99 -13.80 -11.61
CA THR A 260 -8.51 -15.18 -11.51
C THR A 260 -8.82 -15.98 -12.78
N LEU A 261 -10.03 -15.84 -13.34
CA LEU A 261 -10.41 -16.46 -14.59
C LEU A 261 -9.61 -15.92 -15.78
N THR A 262 -9.30 -14.62 -15.79
CA THR A 262 -8.44 -13.99 -16.79
C THR A 262 -7.03 -14.58 -16.75
N GLN A 263 -6.44 -14.74 -15.56
CA GLN A 263 -5.15 -15.42 -15.40
C GLN A 263 -5.19 -16.86 -15.90
N PHE A 264 -6.23 -17.62 -15.53
CA PHE A 264 -6.40 -18.99 -16.00
C PHE A 264 -6.46 -19.07 -17.53
N ALA A 265 -7.22 -18.16 -18.16
CA ALA A 265 -7.36 -18.12 -19.62
C ALA A 265 -6.05 -17.71 -20.33
N LEU A 266 -5.26 -16.79 -19.75
CA LEU A 266 -4.01 -16.31 -20.35
C LEU A 266 -2.84 -17.30 -20.17
N LEU A 267 -2.74 -17.94 -19.00
CA LEU A 267 -1.61 -18.81 -18.65
C LEU A 267 -1.83 -20.27 -19.06
N GLY A 268 -3.06 -20.66 -19.26
CA GLY A 268 -3.45 -22.06 -19.41
C GLY A 268 -3.41 -22.84 -18.09
N PRO A 269 -4.03 -24.04 -18.04
CA PRO A 269 -4.21 -24.78 -16.79
C PRO A 269 -2.89 -25.18 -16.12
N GLY A 270 -1.88 -25.61 -16.87
CA GLY A 270 -0.59 -26.05 -16.32
C GLY A 270 0.08 -24.96 -15.50
N THR A 271 0.46 -23.86 -16.14
CA THR A 271 1.13 -22.71 -15.51
C THR A 271 0.29 -22.07 -14.41
N PHE A 272 -1.05 -21.99 -14.60
CA PHE A 272 -1.94 -21.43 -13.59
C PHE A 272 -1.92 -22.26 -12.29
N PHE A 273 -2.04 -23.58 -12.36
CA PHE A 273 -2.01 -24.43 -11.17
C PHE A 273 -0.62 -24.51 -10.53
N GLU A 274 0.44 -24.47 -11.33
CA GLU A 274 1.80 -24.31 -10.81
C GLU A 274 1.96 -23.02 -10.00
N ASN A 275 1.49 -21.89 -10.54
CA ASN A 275 1.49 -20.60 -9.83
C ASN A 275 0.69 -20.66 -8.52
N ILE A 276 -0.47 -21.35 -8.48
CA ILE A 276 -1.22 -21.54 -7.23
C ILE A 276 -0.41 -22.35 -6.22
N GLN A 277 0.27 -23.39 -6.66
CA GLN A 277 1.11 -24.21 -5.77
C GLN A 277 2.28 -23.38 -5.19
N GLN A 278 2.98 -22.63 -6.02
CA GLN A 278 4.04 -21.72 -5.59
C GLN A 278 3.50 -20.65 -4.62
N THR A 279 2.31 -20.08 -4.91
CA THR A 279 1.64 -19.12 -4.01
C THR A 279 1.37 -19.71 -2.63
N ARG A 280 0.90 -20.95 -2.57
CA ARG A 280 0.69 -21.66 -1.29
C ARG A 280 1.98 -21.87 -0.51
N GLN A 281 3.08 -22.18 -1.18
CA GLN A 281 4.40 -22.34 -0.57
C GLN A 281 4.93 -21.02 -0.03
N ALA A 282 4.86 -19.96 -0.84
CA ALA A 282 5.29 -18.61 -0.45
C ALA A 282 4.41 -18.00 0.66
N ALA A 283 3.10 -18.27 0.66
CA ALA A 283 2.18 -17.73 1.65
C ALA A 283 2.56 -18.12 3.09
N GLY A 284 3.06 -19.35 3.32
CA GLY A 284 3.55 -19.81 4.63
C GLY A 284 4.82 -19.11 5.11
N GLY A 285 5.49 -18.33 4.25
CA GLY A 285 6.70 -17.57 4.61
C GLY A 285 6.49 -16.05 4.69
N ALA A 286 5.39 -15.53 4.12
CA ALA A 286 5.18 -14.09 4.03
C ALA A 286 3.79 -13.62 4.52
N ILE A 287 2.72 -14.37 4.20
CA ILE A 287 1.32 -13.94 4.44
C ILE A 287 0.73 -14.57 5.70
N PHE A 288 1.01 -15.85 5.95
CA PHE A 288 0.55 -16.57 7.13
C PHE A 288 1.73 -17.06 7.95
N VAL A 289 2.27 -16.18 8.80
CA VAL A 289 3.45 -16.43 9.63
C VAL A 289 3.05 -16.36 11.10
N PHE A 290 3.08 -17.51 11.77
CA PHE A 290 2.83 -17.60 13.20
C PHE A 290 4.18 -17.68 13.95
N ASN A 291 4.83 -16.52 14.11
CA ASN A 291 6.14 -16.40 14.74
C ASN A 291 6.14 -15.31 15.81
N VAL A 292 6.54 -15.64 17.03
CA VAL A 292 6.51 -14.74 18.19
C VAL A 292 7.35 -13.48 17.96
N ARG A 293 8.52 -13.59 17.31
CA ARG A 293 9.37 -12.42 16.99
C ARG A 293 8.65 -11.46 16.03
N SER A 294 7.95 -12.01 15.02
CA SER A 294 7.15 -11.22 14.09
C SER A 294 5.98 -10.54 14.81
N MET A 295 5.27 -11.26 15.70
CA MET A 295 4.19 -10.70 16.51
C MET A 295 4.66 -9.56 17.41
N LEU A 296 5.80 -9.73 18.10
CA LEU A 296 6.39 -8.70 18.95
C LEU A 296 6.82 -7.48 18.14
N ARG A 297 7.44 -7.69 16.98
CA ARG A 297 7.82 -6.61 16.05
C ARG A 297 6.62 -5.81 15.59
N ALA A 298 5.56 -6.52 15.17
CA ALA A 298 4.31 -5.91 14.72
C ALA A 298 3.61 -5.14 15.85
N GLY A 299 3.54 -5.72 17.05
CA GLY A 299 2.99 -5.07 18.24
C GLY A 299 3.77 -3.81 18.62
N TYR A 300 5.10 -3.90 18.65
CA TYR A 300 5.97 -2.74 18.91
C TYR A 300 5.76 -1.63 17.88
N TYR A 301 5.65 -1.97 16.60
CA TYR A 301 5.40 -0.98 15.54
C TYR A 301 4.11 -0.18 15.79
N LEU A 302 3.01 -0.84 16.19
CA LEU A 302 1.73 -0.17 16.44
C LEU A 302 1.71 0.73 17.67
N LEU A 303 2.59 0.47 18.64
CA LEU A 303 2.70 1.25 19.88
C LEU A 303 3.72 2.38 19.79
N ARG A 304 4.37 2.56 18.64
CA ARG A 304 5.38 3.60 18.47
C ARG A 304 4.79 5.02 18.62
N PRO A 305 5.43 5.89 19.40
CA PRO A 305 4.94 7.26 19.58
C PRO A 305 5.07 8.12 18.30
N ASP A 306 5.97 7.77 17.39
CA ASP A 306 6.13 8.44 16.10
C ASP A 306 5.11 7.96 15.04
N LEU A 307 4.28 6.94 15.34
CA LEU A 307 3.14 6.53 14.54
C LEU A 307 1.84 7.04 15.19
N TYR A 308 1.36 8.19 14.72
CA TYR A 308 0.15 8.83 15.25
C TYR A 308 0.14 9.00 16.78
N GLY A 309 1.32 9.15 17.41
CA GLY A 309 1.42 9.27 18.86
C GLY A 309 1.04 8.00 19.64
N GLY A 310 1.09 6.82 19.03
CA GLY A 310 0.61 5.58 19.67
C GLY A 310 -0.92 5.50 19.81
N LEU A 311 -1.68 6.37 19.13
CA LEU A 311 -3.13 6.51 19.32
C LEU A 311 -3.97 5.52 18.50
N ILE A 312 -3.38 4.64 17.66
CA ILE A 312 -4.13 3.72 16.80
C ILE A 312 -5.05 2.81 17.64
N ILE A 313 -4.51 2.15 18.68
CA ILE A 313 -5.28 1.22 19.52
C ILE A 313 -6.36 1.94 20.35
N PRO A 314 -6.05 3.07 21.04
CA PRO A 314 -7.08 3.87 21.72
C PRO A 314 -8.18 4.34 20.76
N ALA A 315 -7.83 4.77 19.54
CA ALA A 315 -8.79 5.23 18.54
C ALA A 315 -9.69 4.10 18.03
N LEU A 316 -9.13 2.90 17.83
CA LEU A 316 -9.92 1.71 17.48
C LEU A 316 -10.90 1.38 18.61
N ALA A 317 -10.44 1.33 19.86
CA ALA A 317 -11.32 1.07 21.03
C ALA A 317 -12.44 2.13 21.12
N TYR A 318 -12.12 3.40 20.93
CA TYR A 318 -13.10 4.49 20.88
C TYR A 318 -14.11 4.31 19.74
N THR A 319 -13.66 3.92 18.55
CA THR A 319 -14.52 3.67 17.40
C THR A 319 -15.46 2.48 17.64
N ILE A 320 -14.97 1.40 18.26
CA ILE A 320 -15.79 0.26 18.69
C ILE A 320 -16.84 0.70 19.73
N TRP A 321 -16.46 1.55 20.68
CA TRP A 321 -17.41 2.10 21.65
C TRP A 321 -18.51 2.91 20.96
N ARG A 322 -18.19 3.77 20.01
CA ARG A 322 -19.16 4.54 19.21
C ARG A 322 -20.05 3.64 18.36
N ALA A 323 -19.51 2.55 17.82
CA ALA A 323 -20.24 1.58 17.02
C ALA A 323 -21.36 0.85 17.82
N ARG A 324 -21.39 0.94 19.15
CA ARG A 324 -22.48 0.35 19.96
C ARG A 324 -23.82 1.05 19.76
N SER A 325 -23.84 2.26 19.24
CA SER A 325 -25.09 2.99 18.94
C SER A 325 -25.82 2.35 17.76
N ARG A 326 -27.10 2.02 17.90
CA ARG A 326 -27.95 1.43 16.84
C ARG A 326 -28.42 2.49 15.83
N THR A 327 -27.45 3.15 15.21
CA THR A 327 -27.67 4.23 14.25
C THR A 327 -26.92 3.96 12.96
N VAL A 328 -27.24 4.68 11.90
CA VAL A 328 -26.49 4.69 10.62
C VAL A 328 -25.02 5.03 10.87
N GLN A 329 -24.74 5.97 11.78
CA GLN A 329 -23.38 6.33 12.15
C GLN A 329 -22.66 5.17 12.88
N GLY A 330 -23.35 4.50 13.79
CA GLY A 330 -22.80 3.33 14.50
C GLY A 330 -22.43 2.19 13.55
N LEU A 331 -23.26 1.93 12.53
CA LEU A 331 -22.96 0.94 11.50
C LEU A 331 -21.72 1.36 10.65
N SER A 332 -21.58 2.65 10.35
CA SER A 332 -20.42 3.18 9.63
C SER A 332 -19.14 3.07 10.45
N ASP A 333 -19.21 3.39 11.76
CA ASP A 333 -18.11 3.20 12.70
C ASP A 333 -17.77 1.71 12.87
N ALA A 334 -18.76 0.79 12.80
CA ALA A 334 -18.54 -0.65 12.86
C ALA A 334 -17.78 -1.18 11.63
N LEU A 335 -18.15 -0.75 10.39
CA LEU A 335 -17.42 -1.12 9.19
C LEU A 335 -15.95 -0.66 9.28
N LEU A 336 -15.73 0.58 9.69
CA LEU A 336 -14.37 1.13 9.83
C LEU A 336 -13.57 0.39 10.90
N ALA A 337 -14.19 0.10 12.06
CA ALA A 337 -13.57 -0.66 13.14
C ALA A 337 -13.24 -2.10 12.72
N LEU A 338 -14.10 -2.76 11.95
CA LEU A 338 -13.84 -4.10 11.41
C LEU A 338 -12.71 -4.09 10.39
N MET A 339 -12.69 -3.14 9.45
CA MET A 339 -11.59 -3.01 8.49
C MET A 339 -10.24 -2.84 9.21
N ILE A 340 -10.15 -1.92 10.17
CA ILE A 340 -8.93 -1.68 10.94
C ILE A 340 -8.62 -2.89 11.83
N GLY A 341 -9.58 -3.36 12.62
CA GLY A 341 -9.36 -4.40 13.62
C GLY A 341 -8.95 -5.74 13.03
N LEU A 342 -9.60 -6.20 11.96
CA LEU A 342 -9.22 -7.43 11.25
C LEU A 342 -7.83 -7.31 10.62
N TRP A 343 -7.50 -6.14 10.03
CA TRP A 343 -6.19 -5.91 9.46
C TRP A 343 -5.09 -5.96 10.53
N LEU A 344 -5.29 -5.26 11.65
CA LEU A 344 -4.33 -5.26 12.76
C LEU A 344 -4.23 -6.64 13.42
N ALA A 345 -5.33 -7.37 13.55
CA ALA A 345 -5.33 -8.73 14.06
C ALA A 345 -4.50 -9.68 13.18
N TRP A 346 -4.67 -9.62 11.85
CA TRP A 346 -3.81 -10.35 10.91
C TRP A 346 -2.36 -9.87 10.97
N PHE A 347 -2.12 -8.57 10.95
CA PHE A 347 -0.78 -8.00 10.97
C PHE A 347 0.02 -8.43 12.19
N VAL A 348 -0.57 -8.37 13.38
CA VAL A 348 0.09 -8.77 14.63
C VAL A 348 0.13 -10.30 14.79
N GLY A 349 -0.99 -10.98 14.51
CA GLY A 349 -1.17 -12.38 14.86
C GLY A 349 -0.63 -13.37 13.84
N ALA A 350 -0.58 -13.00 12.55
CA ALA A 350 -0.34 -13.96 11.47
C ALA A 350 0.43 -13.39 10.28
N SER A 351 1.17 -12.29 10.42
CA SER A 351 2.00 -11.76 9.33
C SER A 351 3.48 -11.79 9.68
N LEU A 352 4.30 -11.50 8.67
CA LEU A 352 5.75 -11.36 8.85
C LEU A 352 6.13 -10.16 9.75
N GLY A 353 5.16 -9.27 10.07
CA GLY A 353 5.38 -8.08 10.89
C GLY A 353 6.12 -6.95 10.17
N TRP A 354 6.12 -6.94 8.83
CA TRP A 354 6.65 -5.80 8.08
C TRP A 354 5.70 -4.60 8.19
N PRO A 355 6.18 -3.42 8.58
CA PRO A 355 5.34 -2.23 8.77
C PRO A 355 4.48 -1.86 7.56
N ARG A 356 4.99 -2.09 6.35
CA ARG A 356 4.25 -1.92 5.10
C ARG A 356 2.94 -2.73 5.06
N TYR A 357 2.92 -3.92 5.68
CA TYR A 357 1.72 -4.75 5.75
C TYR A 357 0.62 -4.14 6.63
N ALA A 358 0.99 -3.32 7.63
CA ALA A 358 0.02 -2.58 8.46
C ALA A 358 -0.56 -1.34 7.75
N PHE A 359 0.08 -0.86 6.68
CA PHE A 359 -0.18 0.46 6.12
C PHE A 359 -1.66 0.73 5.79
N PRO A 360 -2.46 -0.18 5.18
CA PRO A 360 -3.87 0.09 4.94
C PRO A 360 -4.67 0.32 6.24
N ALA A 361 -4.37 -0.42 7.31
CA ALA A 361 -4.98 -0.16 8.62
C ALA A 361 -4.51 1.17 9.22
N VAL A 362 -3.24 1.52 9.05
CA VAL A 362 -2.69 2.82 9.48
C VAL A 362 -3.42 3.96 8.76
N ALA A 363 -3.58 3.87 7.45
CA ALA A 363 -4.30 4.89 6.66
C ALA A 363 -5.77 5.03 7.10
N LEU A 364 -6.48 3.91 7.31
CA LEU A 364 -7.84 3.94 7.86
C LEU A 364 -7.88 4.50 9.28
N SER A 365 -6.85 4.19 10.09
CA SER A 365 -6.75 4.69 11.48
C SER A 365 -6.57 6.20 11.57
N ALA A 366 -6.05 6.86 10.53
CA ALA A 366 -5.98 8.32 10.49
C ALA A 366 -7.36 8.98 10.72
N LEU A 367 -8.43 8.37 10.19
CA LEU A 367 -9.81 8.87 10.35
C LEU A 367 -10.28 8.73 11.82
N THR A 368 -10.00 7.59 12.44
CA THR A 368 -10.44 7.31 13.81
C THR A 368 -9.61 8.06 14.85
N VAL A 369 -8.30 8.18 14.63
CA VAL A 369 -7.39 8.99 15.46
C VAL A 369 -7.79 10.46 15.38
N ALA A 370 -8.09 10.98 14.19
CA ALA A 370 -8.57 12.34 14.03
C ALA A 370 -9.87 12.61 14.81
N ARG A 371 -10.80 11.67 14.78
CA ARG A 371 -12.04 11.78 15.52
C ARG A 371 -11.79 11.72 17.03
N LEU A 372 -11.00 10.78 17.53
CA LEU A 372 -10.61 10.68 18.94
C LEU A 372 -9.94 11.97 19.41
N ALA A 373 -8.94 12.46 18.67
CA ALA A 373 -8.21 13.68 19.01
C ALA A 373 -9.13 14.90 19.09
N PHE A 374 -10.03 15.07 18.11
CA PHE A 374 -10.98 16.17 18.09
C PHE A 374 -11.91 16.14 19.32
N ASP A 375 -12.50 14.98 19.62
CA ASP A 375 -13.43 14.82 20.74
C ASP A 375 -12.71 15.00 22.09
N THR A 376 -11.47 14.49 22.20
CA THR A 376 -10.65 14.66 23.40
C THR A 376 -10.29 16.13 23.64
N VAL A 377 -9.87 16.85 22.63
CA VAL A 377 -9.59 18.30 22.74
C VAL A 377 -10.86 19.07 23.10
N ALA A 378 -11.99 18.75 22.49
CA ALA A 378 -13.27 19.40 22.78
C ALA A 378 -13.74 19.14 24.24
N TRP A 379 -13.51 17.93 24.76
CA TRP A 379 -13.79 17.56 26.13
C TRP A 379 -12.85 18.26 27.13
N LEU A 380 -11.53 18.23 26.85
CA LEU A 380 -10.52 18.90 27.70
C LEU A 380 -10.72 20.41 27.77
N ARG A 381 -11.11 21.07 26.68
CA ARG A 381 -11.40 22.53 26.69
C ARG A 381 -12.46 22.92 27.73
N ARG A 382 -13.42 22.03 28.05
CA ARG A 382 -14.48 22.29 29.02
C ARG A 382 -14.02 22.10 30.47
N LEU A 383 -13.05 21.19 30.70
CA LEU A 383 -12.63 20.77 32.03
C LEU A 383 -11.29 21.40 32.43
N LEU A 384 -10.32 21.37 31.54
CA LEU A 384 -8.91 21.71 31.77
C LEU A 384 -8.31 22.40 30.54
N PRO A 385 -8.52 23.74 30.35
CA PRO A 385 -8.07 24.43 29.14
C PRO A 385 -6.58 24.29 28.86
N VAL A 386 -5.73 24.24 29.88
CA VAL A 386 -4.28 24.02 29.74
C VAL A 386 -4.00 22.64 29.15
N ALA A 387 -4.67 21.60 29.62
CA ALA A 387 -4.52 20.25 29.07
C ALA A 387 -4.99 20.18 27.61
N ALA A 388 -6.05 20.91 27.25
CA ALA A 388 -6.47 21.03 25.85
C ALA A 388 -5.38 21.66 24.96
N THR A 389 -4.69 22.69 25.45
CA THR A 389 -3.57 23.30 24.72
C THR A 389 -2.42 22.31 24.56
N VAL A 390 -2.06 21.56 25.60
CA VAL A 390 -1.03 20.51 25.54
C VAL A 390 -1.43 19.44 24.53
N ALA A 391 -2.70 19.00 24.51
CA ALA A 391 -3.19 18.01 23.53
C ALA A 391 -3.11 18.55 22.08
N VAL A 392 -3.39 19.82 21.84
CA VAL A 392 -3.24 20.45 20.52
C VAL A 392 -1.77 20.52 20.11
N VAL A 393 -0.87 20.94 21.01
CA VAL A 393 0.57 20.97 20.74
C VAL A 393 1.09 19.56 20.42
N TYR A 394 0.67 18.56 21.18
CA TYR A 394 0.99 17.15 20.91
C TYR A 394 0.49 16.70 19.53
N LEU A 395 -0.75 17.03 19.17
CA LEU A 395 -1.30 16.72 17.85
C LEU A 395 -0.50 17.38 16.72
N ILE A 396 -0.10 18.63 16.89
CA ILE A 396 0.76 19.32 15.93
C ILE A 396 2.12 18.60 15.81
N ALA A 397 2.72 18.19 16.92
CA ALA A 397 4.03 17.53 16.93
C ALA A 397 3.99 16.18 16.19
N ILE A 398 2.97 15.33 16.41
CA ILE A 398 2.82 14.04 15.75
C ILE A 398 2.44 14.15 14.25
N ILE A 399 2.09 15.34 13.79
CA ILE A 399 1.89 15.64 12.36
C ILE A 399 3.16 16.27 11.77
N ALA A 400 3.73 17.28 12.42
CA ALA A 400 4.84 18.04 11.87
C ALA A 400 6.13 17.22 11.75
N LEU A 401 6.44 16.38 12.75
CA LEU A 401 7.67 15.59 12.73
C LEU A 401 7.70 14.58 11.56
N PRO A 402 6.69 13.72 11.34
CA PRO A 402 6.68 12.83 10.18
C PRO A 402 6.72 13.58 8.84
N LEU A 403 6.00 14.70 8.72
CA LEU A 403 6.04 15.52 7.51
C LEU A 403 7.43 16.10 7.25
N ALA A 404 8.15 16.55 8.28
CA ALA A 404 9.52 17.03 8.16
C ALA A 404 10.47 15.90 7.72
N LEU A 405 10.28 14.69 8.23
CA LEU A 405 11.05 13.51 7.81
C LEU A 405 10.77 13.15 6.34
N THR A 406 9.50 13.16 5.92
CA THR A 406 9.12 12.97 4.50
C THR A 406 9.72 14.04 3.62
N ALA A 407 9.62 15.33 4.03
CA ALA A 407 10.23 16.42 3.30
C ALA A 407 11.75 16.24 3.16
N ARG A 408 12.43 15.80 4.22
CA ARG A 408 13.86 15.48 4.14
C ARG A 408 14.15 14.41 3.07
N VAL A 409 13.41 13.30 3.04
CA VAL A 409 13.59 12.25 2.01
C VAL A 409 13.36 12.80 0.61
N VAL A 410 12.31 13.62 0.42
CA VAL A 410 11.95 14.17 -0.88
C VAL A 410 12.97 15.22 -1.38
N PHE A 411 13.50 16.04 -0.48
CA PHE A 411 14.43 17.13 -0.83
C PHE A 411 15.91 16.74 -0.77
N THR A 412 16.24 15.53 -0.27
CA THR A 412 17.60 14.96 -0.34
C THR A 412 17.58 13.66 -1.14
N PRO A 413 17.36 13.75 -2.48
CA PRO A 413 17.20 12.57 -3.32
C PRO A 413 18.49 11.75 -3.41
N ASP A 414 18.33 10.43 -3.57
CA ASP A 414 19.41 9.48 -3.87
C ASP A 414 19.32 9.06 -5.33
N ASP A 415 20.23 9.57 -6.17
CA ASP A 415 20.32 9.28 -7.60
C ASP A 415 21.31 8.16 -7.93
N SER A 416 21.77 7.42 -6.92
CA SER A 416 22.82 6.40 -7.09
C SER A 416 22.44 5.31 -8.11
N ALA A 417 21.16 4.89 -8.13
CA ALA A 417 20.67 3.92 -9.11
C ALA A 417 20.79 4.42 -10.55
N GLN A 418 20.38 5.67 -10.81
CA GLN A 418 20.45 6.30 -12.14
C GLN A 418 21.90 6.54 -12.58
N ARG A 419 22.76 7.01 -11.69
CA ARG A 419 24.20 7.18 -11.97
C ARG A 419 24.88 5.84 -12.24
N PHE A 420 24.52 4.80 -11.50
CA PHE A 420 25.05 3.47 -11.73
C PHE A 420 24.54 2.89 -13.05
N ALA A 421 23.27 3.07 -13.38
CA ALA A 421 22.71 2.68 -14.67
C ALA A 421 23.41 3.41 -15.85
N ALA A 422 23.66 4.70 -15.74
CA ALA A 422 24.40 5.46 -16.74
C ALA A 422 25.85 4.93 -16.89
N TYR A 423 26.50 4.55 -15.80
CA TYR A 423 27.83 3.93 -15.83
C TYR A 423 27.79 2.56 -16.53
N LEU A 424 26.80 1.70 -16.25
CA LEU A 424 26.64 0.42 -16.92
C LEU A 424 26.46 0.60 -18.43
N ASN A 425 25.57 1.49 -18.85
CA ASN A 425 25.33 1.77 -20.27
C ASN A 425 26.59 2.30 -21.00
N ALA A 426 27.50 2.98 -20.31
CA ALA A 426 28.72 3.51 -20.90
C ALA A 426 29.89 2.51 -20.95
N THR A 427 29.90 1.50 -20.06
CA THR A 427 31.10 0.66 -19.81
C THR A 427 30.89 -0.82 -20.05
N VAL A 428 29.66 -1.33 -19.92
CA VAL A 428 29.35 -2.74 -20.10
C VAL A 428 28.73 -2.95 -21.48
N PRO A 429 29.17 -3.96 -22.26
CA PRO A 429 28.53 -4.27 -23.54
C PRO A 429 27.04 -4.61 -23.37
N GLU A 430 26.18 -4.09 -24.27
CA GLU A 430 24.72 -4.36 -24.21
C GLU A 430 24.38 -5.86 -24.30
N THR A 431 25.23 -6.65 -24.98
CA THR A 431 25.06 -8.10 -25.11
C THR A 431 25.52 -8.88 -23.89
N ALA A 432 26.16 -8.23 -22.92
CA ALA A 432 26.63 -8.90 -21.71
C ALA A 432 25.48 -9.28 -20.79
N ILE A 433 25.54 -10.47 -20.21
CA ILE A 433 24.63 -10.93 -19.18
C ILE A 433 25.19 -10.52 -17.84
N ILE A 434 24.39 -9.80 -17.05
CA ILE A 434 24.74 -9.31 -15.73
C ILE A 434 23.95 -10.11 -14.69
N ALA A 435 24.63 -10.89 -13.84
CA ALA A 435 23.95 -11.51 -12.71
C ALA A 435 23.73 -10.49 -11.60
N THR A 436 22.51 -10.40 -11.09
CA THR A 436 22.16 -9.44 -10.03
C THR A 436 20.87 -9.82 -9.32
N TRP A 437 20.62 -9.21 -8.17
CA TRP A 437 19.31 -9.23 -7.51
C TRP A 437 18.76 -7.81 -7.28
N GLU A 438 19.12 -6.89 -8.18
CA GLU A 438 18.67 -5.49 -8.18
C GLU A 438 17.78 -5.24 -9.41
N PRO A 439 16.49 -5.67 -9.37
CA PRO A 439 15.60 -5.62 -10.55
C PRO A 439 15.31 -4.20 -11.03
N GLU A 440 15.48 -3.17 -10.20
CA GLU A 440 15.32 -1.78 -10.60
C GLU A 440 16.27 -1.37 -11.74
N LEU A 441 17.40 -2.05 -11.90
CA LEU A 441 18.34 -1.78 -12.99
C LEU A 441 17.77 -2.18 -14.36
N GLY A 442 16.88 -3.17 -14.41
CA GLY A 442 16.24 -3.60 -15.66
C GLY A 442 15.43 -2.51 -16.35
N VAL A 443 14.81 -1.61 -15.58
CA VAL A 443 14.02 -0.48 -16.12
C VAL A 443 14.89 0.77 -16.38
N LEU A 444 16.07 0.83 -15.76
CA LEU A 444 16.99 1.96 -15.90
C LEU A 444 18.02 1.78 -17.02
N THR A 445 18.17 0.55 -17.54
CA THR A 445 19.12 0.21 -18.61
C THR A 445 18.49 -0.78 -19.60
N ASP A 446 19.12 -0.99 -20.75
CA ASP A 446 18.71 -2.02 -21.74
C ASP A 446 19.58 -3.29 -21.67
N HIS A 447 20.33 -3.52 -20.58
CA HIS A 447 21.14 -4.73 -20.40
C HIS A 447 20.30 -5.96 -20.06
N ASN A 448 20.86 -7.14 -20.36
CA ASN A 448 20.29 -8.44 -20.02
C ASN A 448 20.66 -8.84 -18.60
N TYR A 449 19.67 -8.87 -17.70
CA TYR A 449 19.87 -9.23 -16.29
C TYR A 449 19.43 -10.66 -15.98
N ARG A 450 20.29 -11.38 -15.28
CA ARG A 450 20.01 -12.71 -14.72
C ARG A 450 19.66 -12.55 -13.26
N TYR A 451 18.41 -12.85 -12.91
CA TYR A 451 17.91 -12.78 -11.54
C TYR A 451 17.80 -14.17 -10.91
N PRO A 452 18.04 -14.30 -9.58
CA PRO A 452 17.73 -15.53 -8.85
C PRO A 452 16.27 -15.95 -9.04
N PRO A 453 15.97 -17.27 -9.06
CA PRO A 453 14.60 -17.75 -9.22
C PRO A 453 13.77 -17.51 -7.95
N GLN A 454 12.44 -17.53 -8.09
CA GLN A 454 11.49 -17.26 -7.00
C GLN A 454 11.72 -18.10 -5.71
N PRO A 455 12.06 -19.40 -5.77
CA PRO A 455 12.36 -20.17 -4.56
C PRO A 455 13.52 -19.60 -3.73
N THR A 456 14.49 -18.93 -4.36
CA THR A 456 15.59 -18.24 -3.69
C THR A 456 15.08 -17.06 -2.88
N LEU A 457 14.09 -16.30 -3.38
CA LEU A 457 13.45 -15.22 -2.65
C LEU A 457 12.73 -15.73 -1.40
N ASP A 458 12.00 -16.82 -1.51
CA ASP A 458 11.30 -17.43 -0.37
C ASP A 458 12.29 -17.91 0.70
N GLN A 459 13.43 -18.49 0.30
CA GLN A 459 14.52 -18.86 1.22
C GLN A 459 15.13 -17.62 1.89
N ALA A 460 15.40 -16.54 1.13
CA ALA A 460 15.95 -15.30 1.65
C ALA A 460 15.03 -14.66 2.70
N VAL A 461 13.73 -14.59 2.42
CA VAL A 461 12.74 -14.10 3.38
C VAL A 461 12.74 -14.93 4.66
N ARG A 462 12.72 -16.27 4.55
CA ARG A 462 12.75 -17.19 5.71
C ARG A 462 14.05 -17.06 6.50
N SER A 463 15.19 -17.02 5.82
CA SER A 463 16.51 -16.89 6.46
C SER A 463 16.61 -15.58 7.23
N THR A 464 16.33 -14.48 6.56
CA THR A 464 16.55 -13.12 7.11
C THR A 464 15.54 -12.74 8.19
N TRP A 465 14.26 -13.10 8.00
CA TRP A 465 13.17 -12.60 8.86
C TRP A 465 12.65 -13.62 9.87
N LEU A 466 12.80 -14.92 9.59
CA LEU A 466 12.26 -15.99 10.43
C LEU A 466 13.35 -16.83 11.10
N GLY A 467 14.63 -16.54 10.81
CA GLY A 467 15.76 -17.31 11.36
C GLY A 467 15.86 -18.71 10.74
N GLY A 468 15.47 -18.86 9.49
CA GLY A 468 15.62 -20.09 8.71
C GLY A 468 17.08 -20.36 8.30
N ALA A 469 17.27 -21.46 7.56
CA ALA A 469 18.59 -21.80 7.00
C ALA A 469 19.09 -20.72 6.03
N PRO A 470 20.40 -20.53 5.89
CA PRO A 470 20.99 -19.65 4.89
C PRO A 470 20.48 -19.98 3.47
N VAL A 471 20.46 -18.96 2.62
CA VAL A 471 20.05 -19.13 1.22
C VAL A 471 21.03 -20.05 0.52
N GLN A 472 20.50 -21.04 -0.19
CA GLN A 472 21.27 -21.97 -1.02
C GLN A 472 20.96 -21.67 -2.49
N TYR A 473 21.82 -20.90 -3.14
CA TYR A 473 21.74 -20.58 -4.55
C TYR A 473 23.14 -20.46 -5.14
N ASP A 474 23.45 -21.34 -6.08
CA ASP A 474 24.73 -21.33 -6.79
C ASP A 474 24.65 -20.41 -8.01
N TRP A 475 24.86 -19.11 -7.77
CA TRP A 475 24.90 -18.11 -8.83
C TRP A 475 26.13 -18.23 -9.72
N TYR A 476 27.21 -18.90 -9.22
CA TYR A 476 28.47 -19.05 -9.94
C TYR A 476 28.46 -20.21 -10.92
N ALA A 477 27.52 -21.15 -10.83
CA ALA A 477 27.44 -22.30 -11.75
C ALA A 477 27.48 -21.92 -13.22
N GLU A 478 26.90 -20.75 -13.58
CA GLU A 478 26.83 -20.23 -14.96
C GLU A 478 27.99 -19.29 -15.32
N ARG A 479 28.91 -18.99 -14.38
CA ARG A 479 30.09 -18.12 -14.54
C ARG A 479 29.76 -16.80 -15.26
N PRO A 480 28.85 -15.97 -14.78
CA PRO A 480 28.46 -14.73 -15.46
C PRO A 480 29.68 -13.81 -15.63
N THR A 481 29.76 -13.13 -16.78
CA THR A 481 30.86 -12.19 -17.04
C THR A 481 30.86 -11.02 -16.07
N TYR A 482 29.68 -10.55 -15.71
CA TYR A 482 29.49 -9.45 -14.76
C TYR A 482 28.54 -9.84 -13.64
N VAL A 483 28.83 -9.34 -12.44
CA VAL A 483 27.96 -9.44 -11.26
C VAL A 483 27.73 -8.05 -10.68
N VAL A 484 26.48 -7.69 -10.44
CA VAL A 484 26.14 -6.46 -9.72
C VAL A 484 25.58 -6.84 -8.36
N VAL A 485 26.19 -6.30 -7.31
CA VAL A 485 25.74 -6.44 -5.93
C VAL A 485 25.30 -5.06 -5.44
N GLY A 486 24.00 -4.91 -5.19
CA GLY A 486 23.43 -3.71 -4.62
C GLY A 486 22.91 -3.94 -3.20
N SER A 487 21.92 -3.16 -2.81
CA SER A 487 21.37 -3.22 -1.45
C SER A 487 20.70 -4.54 -1.13
N PHE A 488 19.93 -5.10 -2.06
CA PHE A 488 19.16 -6.32 -1.82
C PHE A 488 20.07 -7.56 -1.89
N GLY A 489 20.97 -7.63 -2.86
CA GLY A 489 21.96 -8.68 -2.97
C GLY A 489 22.88 -8.74 -1.74
N SER A 490 23.33 -7.57 -1.25
CA SER A 490 24.13 -7.47 -0.02
C SER A 490 23.34 -7.90 1.23
N TYR A 491 22.08 -7.44 1.35
CA TYR A 491 21.22 -7.74 2.48
C TYR A 491 20.89 -9.22 2.62
N THR A 492 20.66 -9.90 1.51
CA THR A 492 20.36 -11.34 1.47
C THR A 492 21.61 -12.21 1.54
N GLY A 493 22.78 -11.64 1.26
CA GLY A 493 24.07 -12.35 1.27
C GLY A 493 24.27 -13.34 0.12
N VAL A 494 23.38 -13.36 -0.87
CA VAL A 494 23.38 -14.33 -1.98
C VAL A 494 24.68 -14.31 -2.77
N TYR A 495 25.29 -13.13 -2.95
CA TYR A 495 26.55 -12.96 -3.67
C TYR A 495 27.77 -12.88 -2.73
N ASN A 496 27.59 -12.92 -1.41
CA ASN A 496 28.70 -12.91 -0.45
C ASN A 496 29.30 -14.31 -0.32
N THR A 497 29.93 -14.78 -1.38
CA THR A 497 30.50 -16.12 -1.47
C THR A 497 31.99 -16.04 -1.77
N PRO A 498 32.80 -17.06 -1.39
CA PRO A 498 34.21 -17.11 -1.75
C PRO A 498 34.48 -17.03 -3.26
N GLU A 499 33.52 -17.45 -4.09
CA GLU A 499 33.61 -17.41 -5.56
C GLU A 499 33.72 -15.98 -6.06
N LEU A 500 32.98 -15.02 -5.46
CA LEU A 500 33.06 -13.61 -5.85
C LEU A 500 34.46 -13.06 -5.61
N GLU A 501 35.08 -13.33 -4.46
CA GLU A 501 36.41 -12.84 -4.13
C GLU A 501 37.51 -13.52 -4.96
N ARG A 502 37.35 -14.81 -5.25
CA ARG A 502 38.38 -15.61 -5.96
C ARG A 502 38.39 -15.34 -7.46
N HIS A 503 37.21 -15.18 -8.07
CA HIS A 503 37.07 -15.19 -9.53
C HIS A 503 36.73 -13.84 -10.12
N TYR A 504 36.37 -12.85 -9.30
CA TYR A 504 35.98 -11.54 -9.78
C TYR A 504 36.85 -10.42 -9.20
N ILE A 505 36.89 -9.31 -9.94
CA ILE A 505 37.47 -8.04 -9.47
C ILE A 505 36.38 -6.99 -9.44
N GLN A 506 36.33 -6.19 -8.39
CA GLN A 506 35.46 -5.03 -8.33
C GLN A 506 36.00 -3.94 -9.27
N VAL A 507 35.22 -3.56 -10.27
CA VAL A 507 35.60 -2.57 -11.28
C VAL A 507 34.97 -1.20 -11.05
N ALA A 508 33.85 -1.14 -10.34
CA ALA A 508 33.19 0.11 -9.97
C ALA A 508 32.36 0.00 -8.70
N GLN A 509 32.15 1.16 -8.05
CA GLN A 509 31.18 1.30 -6.96
C GLN A 509 30.54 2.69 -7.01
N ILE A 510 29.21 2.75 -7.04
CA ILE A 510 28.42 4.00 -7.03
C ILE A 510 27.28 3.81 -6.02
N GLY A 511 27.30 4.59 -4.96
CA GLY A 511 26.36 4.40 -3.85
C GLY A 511 26.47 3.00 -3.23
N THR A 512 25.36 2.27 -3.21
CA THR A 512 25.31 0.90 -2.71
C THR A 512 25.54 -0.17 -3.77
N TYR A 513 25.71 0.20 -5.04
CA TYR A 513 25.91 -0.72 -6.16
C TYR A 513 27.41 -0.92 -6.43
N ALA A 514 27.85 -2.17 -6.48
CA ALA A 514 29.19 -2.56 -6.88
C ALA A 514 29.11 -3.46 -8.11
N LEU A 515 29.93 -3.15 -9.13
CA LEU A 515 30.12 -3.97 -10.33
C LEU A 515 31.37 -4.80 -10.20
N PHE A 516 31.22 -6.10 -10.42
CA PHE A 516 32.32 -7.06 -10.47
C PHE A 516 32.42 -7.66 -11.87
N MET A 517 33.65 -7.86 -12.34
CA MET A 517 33.94 -8.47 -13.63
C MET A 517 34.76 -9.75 -13.39
N HIS A 518 34.45 -10.82 -14.11
CA HIS A 518 35.20 -12.07 -14.06
C HIS A 518 36.67 -11.82 -14.49
N ARG A 519 37.61 -12.42 -13.77
CA ARG A 519 39.04 -12.26 -14.04
C ARG A 519 39.48 -12.88 -15.37
#